data_329c85b54db3ace76df8e8665d0af958
#
_entry.id   329c85b54db3ace76df8e8665d0af958
#
_cell.length_a   1.000
_cell.length_b   1.000
_cell.length_c   1.000
_cell.angle_alpha   90.00
_cell.angle_beta   90.00
_cell.angle_gamma   90.00
#
_symmetry.space_group_name_H-M   'P 1'
#
loop_
_entity.id
_entity.type
_entity.pdbx_description
1 polymer ?
#
loop_
_entity_poly.entity_id
_entity_poly.type
_entity_poly.pdbx_seq_one_letter_code
_entity_poly.pdbx_strand_id
1 'polypeptide(L)'
;MADPGGPVEVRLVIAARPGTIFRYFTDPARFARWMGESSVLDPEPGGRLRVGYPTGQVAGGRVVAVEPDRRIVFTWGYEGDGQAVPAGSSTVEIILEPVAGGTEVRLRHAGLPSGEPPAAHLAGWRHALAALAYAGSAEQLAPVLGERVGDWLAAWNEPDAVRRDELLGRCLADGGRFRDPTTAVDGARQLAEHIGMVQRLTGGARLAGRGAPEACHGLVRFGWAAVGPDQTVLATGTNVAEADLDGRFRWVTGFWDPLPHRPEPAERF
;
A
#
# COMPACT_ATOMS: atom_id res chain seq x y z
N MET A 1 21.29 -19.74 -10.97
CA MET A 1 20.48 -20.88 -11.44
C MET A 1 19.84 -21.49 -10.20
N ALA A 2 18.50 -21.61 -10.13
CA ALA A 2 17.83 -22.32 -9.05
C ALA A 2 18.13 -23.82 -9.20
N ASP A 3 18.35 -24.49 -8.08
CA ASP A 3 18.56 -25.93 -8.02
C ASP A 3 17.31 -26.65 -8.58
N PRO A 4 17.42 -27.54 -9.58
CA PRO A 4 16.28 -28.27 -10.13
C PRO A 4 15.72 -29.22 -9.07
N GLY A 5 14.63 -28.81 -8.39
CA GLY A 5 13.98 -29.52 -7.29
C GLY A 5 14.10 -28.87 -5.91
N GLY A 6 14.75 -27.70 -5.82
CA GLY A 6 14.80 -26.92 -4.59
C GLY A 6 13.47 -26.20 -4.28
N PRO A 7 13.25 -25.76 -3.02
CA PRO A 7 12.04 -25.00 -2.67
C PRO A 7 12.01 -23.66 -3.42
N VAL A 8 10.81 -23.23 -3.78
CA VAL A 8 10.56 -21.87 -4.25
C VAL A 8 10.44 -20.95 -3.04
N GLU A 9 11.22 -19.88 -3.01
CA GLU A 9 11.18 -18.90 -1.93
C GLU A 9 10.91 -17.50 -2.47
N VAL A 10 10.01 -16.78 -1.77
CA VAL A 10 9.72 -15.37 -2.04
C VAL A 10 9.74 -14.61 -0.72
N ARG A 11 10.34 -13.42 -0.75
CA ARG A 11 10.35 -12.49 0.39
C ARG A 11 9.97 -11.10 -0.08
N LEU A 12 9.13 -10.42 0.69
CA LEU A 12 8.81 -9.01 0.49
C LEU A 12 8.39 -8.36 1.81
N VAL A 13 8.51 -7.05 1.89
CA VAL A 13 7.97 -6.26 3.01
C VAL A 13 6.66 -5.62 2.58
N ILE A 14 5.63 -5.81 3.38
CA ILE A 14 4.31 -5.21 3.17
C ILE A 14 4.10 -4.12 4.22
N ALA A 15 3.69 -2.92 3.79
CA ALA A 15 3.40 -1.78 4.65
C ALA A 15 2.07 -1.98 5.44
N ALA A 16 2.03 -3.04 6.25
CA ALA A 16 0.91 -3.38 7.12
C ALA A 16 1.43 -4.18 8.33
N ARG A 17 0.68 -4.17 9.43
CA ARG A 17 1.01 -4.96 10.63
C ARG A 17 0.79 -6.46 10.39
N PRO A 18 1.51 -7.36 11.10
CA PRO A 18 1.33 -8.80 10.94
C PRO A 18 -0.13 -9.24 11.07
N GLY A 19 -0.88 -8.72 12.05
CA GLY A 19 -2.29 -9.04 12.23
C GLY A 19 -3.18 -8.59 11.07
N THR A 20 -2.85 -7.50 10.39
CA THR A 20 -3.56 -7.10 9.16
C THR A 20 -3.31 -8.11 8.04
N ILE A 21 -2.06 -8.51 7.83
CA ILE A 21 -1.70 -9.50 6.80
C ILE A 21 -2.23 -10.89 7.14
N PHE A 22 -2.18 -11.29 8.41
CA PHE A 22 -2.65 -12.59 8.88
C PHE A 22 -4.13 -12.82 8.55
N ARG A 23 -4.99 -11.81 8.65
CA ARG A 23 -6.40 -11.90 8.28
C ARG A 23 -6.62 -12.29 6.81
N TYR A 24 -5.68 -11.99 5.92
CA TYR A 24 -5.75 -12.42 4.51
C TYR A 24 -5.53 -13.92 4.32
N PHE A 25 -5.09 -14.63 5.34
CA PHE A 25 -4.92 -16.08 5.35
C PHE A 25 -5.96 -16.80 6.22
N THR A 26 -6.82 -16.07 6.94
CA THR A 26 -7.77 -16.66 7.88
C THR A 26 -9.21 -16.18 7.67
N ASP A 27 -9.42 -15.17 6.83
CA ASP A 27 -10.74 -14.68 6.43
C ASP A 27 -10.96 -15.03 4.95
N PRO A 28 -11.98 -15.87 4.61
CA PRO A 28 -12.23 -16.29 3.23
C PRO A 28 -12.47 -15.15 2.25
N ALA A 29 -13.15 -14.08 2.68
CA ALA A 29 -13.41 -12.92 1.83
C ALA A 29 -12.13 -12.12 1.52
N ARG A 30 -11.23 -11.99 2.49
CA ARG A 30 -9.91 -11.38 2.28
C ARG A 30 -9.00 -12.28 1.45
N PHE A 31 -9.03 -13.59 1.69
CA PHE A 31 -8.24 -14.56 0.94
C PHE A 31 -8.57 -14.49 -0.57
N ALA A 32 -9.85 -14.37 -0.94
CA ALA A 32 -10.29 -14.22 -2.32
C ALA A 32 -9.77 -12.94 -3.01
N ARG A 33 -9.36 -11.91 -2.24
CA ARG A 33 -8.91 -10.63 -2.83
C ARG A 33 -7.51 -10.68 -3.45
N TRP A 34 -6.74 -11.76 -3.20
CA TRP A 34 -5.35 -11.84 -3.65
C TRP A 34 -4.97 -13.20 -4.27
N MET A 35 -5.73 -14.28 -3.98
CA MET A 35 -5.35 -15.63 -4.43
C MET A 35 -5.97 -16.04 -5.77
N GLY A 36 -7.17 -15.56 -6.13
CA GLY A 36 -7.83 -15.98 -7.36
C GLY A 36 -9.23 -15.40 -7.50
N GLU A 37 -9.97 -15.82 -8.52
CA GLU A 37 -11.35 -15.35 -8.76
C GLU A 37 -12.37 -15.94 -7.77
N SER A 38 -12.13 -17.16 -7.31
CA SER A 38 -12.95 -17.83 -6.30
C SER A 38 -12.09 -18.58 -5.31
N SER A 39 -12.50 -18.62 -4.06
CA SER A 39 -11.78 -19.34 -3.03
C SER A 39 -12.70 -19.96 -2.00
N VAL A 40 -12.27 -21.11 -1.46
CA VAL A 40 -12.79 -21.71 -0.25
C VAL A 40 -11.62 -21.83 0.71
N LEU A 41 -11.78 -21.34 1.92
CA LEU A 41 -10.78 -21.41 2.97
C LEU A 41 -11.48 -21.73 4.29
N ASP A 42 -11.09 -22.84 4.89
CA ASP A 42 -11.39 -23.17 6.27
C ASP A 42 -10.07 -23.05 7.05
N PRO A 43 -9.88 -21.98 7.84
CA PRO A 43 -8.56 -21.61 8.39
C PRO A 43 -8.18 -22.38 9.64
N GLU A 44 -8.63 -23.64 9.78
CA GLU A 44 -8.28 -24.53 10.89
C GLU A 44 -7.45 -25.71 10.38
N PRO A 45 -6.57 -26.30 11.21
CA PRO A 45 -5.83 -27.49 10.85
C PRO A 45 -6.74 -28.63 10.34
N GLY A 46 -6.47 -29.13 9.14
CA GLY A 46 -7.32 -30.09 8.41
C GLY A 46 -8.36 -29.42 7.50
N GLY A 47 -8.60 -28.13 7.66
CA GLY A 47 -9.57 -27.37 6.88
C GLY A 47 -9.25 -27.31 5.39
N ARG A 48 -10.26 -27.14 4.56
CA ARG A 48 -10.14 -27.14 3.11
C ARG A 48 -9.61 -25.81 2.60
N LEU A 49 -8.69 -25.89 1.64
CA LEU A 49 -8.23 -24.77 0.83
C LEU A 49 -8.48 -25.10 -0.64
N ARG A 50 -9.14 -24.17 -1.35
CA ARG A 50 -9.40 -24.30 -2.79
C ARG A 50 -9.40 -22.93 -3.44
N VAL A 51 -8.75 -22.80 -4.61
CA VAL A 51 -8.61 -21.56 -5.36
C VAL A 51 -8.91 -21.82 -6.83
N GLY A 52 -9.86 -21.09 -7.39
CA GLY A 52 -10.17 -21.10 -8.83
C GLY A 52 -9.51 -19.92 -9.52
N TYR A 53 -8.88 -20.18 -10.67
CA TYR A 53 -8.22 -19.19 -11.51
C TYR A 53 -9.00 -18.89 -12.79
N PRO A 54 -8.81 -17.70 -13.41
CA PRO A 54 -9.45 -17.33 -14.69
C PRO A 54 -9.22 -18.31 -15.82
N THR A 55 -8.11 -19.03 -15.77
CA THR A 55 -7.74 -20.08 -16.75
C THR A 55 -8.61 -21.35 -16.65
N GLY A 56 -9.49 -21.43 -15.67
CA GLY A 56 -10.23 -22.64 -15.32
C GLY A 56 -9.43 -23.65 -14.48
N GLN A 57 -8.15 -23.39 -14.24
CA GLN A 57 -7.35 -24.21 -13.33
C GLN A 57 -7.82 -24.04 -11.88
N VAL A 58 -7.76 -25.07 -11.10
CA VAL A 58 -8.14 -25.06 -9.69
C VAL A 58 -7.00 -25.60 -8.85
N ALA A 59 -6.52 -24.80 -7.90
CA ALA A 59 -5.61 -25.28 -6.88
C ALA A 59 -6.39 -25.80 -5.67
N GLY A 60 -5.86 -26.83 -5.02
CA GLY A 60 -6.46 -27.48 -3.86
C GLY A 60 -5.44 -27.97 -2.84
N GLY A 61 -5.87 -27.96 -1.58
CA GLY A 61 -5.07 -28.41 -0.46
C GLY A 61 -5.83 -28.38 0.85
N ARG A 62 -5.09 -28.45 1.95
CA ARG A 62 -5.60 -28.35 3.32
C ARG A 62 -4.69 -27.49 4.16
N VAL A 63 -5.28 -26.77 5.10
CA VAL A 63 -4.54 -26.07 6.15
C VAL A 63 -3.87 -27.11 7.07
N VAL A 64 -2.59 -26.92 7.35
CA VAL A 64 -1.78 -27.81 8.19
C VAL A 64 -1.55 -27.19 9.57
N ALA A 65 -1.20 -25.91 9.61
CA ALA A 65 -0.93 -25.18 10.85
C ALA A 65 -1.30 -23.72 10.71
N VAL A 66 -1.78 -23.13 11.80
CA VAL A 66 -2.11 -21.73 11.93
C VAL A 66 -1.58 -21.23 13.26
N GLU A 67 -0.62 -20.31 13.22
CA GLU A 67 -0.08 -19.60 14.38
C GLU A 67 -0.45 -18.13 14.25
N PRO A 68 -1.33 -17.59 15.10
CA PRO A 68 -1.85 -16.22 14.98
C PRO A 68 -0.76 -15.17 14.77
N ASP A 69 -0.97 -14.32 13.78
CA ASP A 69 -0.11 -13.19 13.37
C ASP A 69 1.33 -13.58 12.99
N ARG A 70 1.65 -14.86 12.88
CA ARG A 70 3.02 -15.33 12.74
C ARG A 70 3.23 -16.31 11.60
N ARG A 71 2.39 -17.34 11.46
CA ARG A 71 2.69 -18.45 10.54
C ARG A 71 1.45 -19.17 10.05
N ILE A 72 1.43 -19.52 8.77
CA ILE A 72 0.42 -20.38 8.17
C ILE A 72 1.13 -21.41 7.30
N VAL A 73 0.66 -22.68 7.39
CA VAL A 73 1.11 -23.77 6.55
C VAL A 73 -0.09 -24.45 5.92
N PHE A 74 -0.02 -24.71 4.64
CA PHE A 74 -1.04 -25.45 3.91
C PHE A 74 -0.42 -26.33 2.84
N THR A 75 -1.07 -27.46 2.50
CA THR A 75 -0.72 -28.25 1.34
C THR A 75 -1.23 -27.60 0.07
N TRP A 76 -0.58 -27.86 -1.06
CA TRP A 76 -0.86 -27.22 -2.33
C TRP A 76 -0.72 -28.18 -3.50
N GLY A 77 -1.42 -27.89 -4.58
CA GLY A 77 -1.33 -28.55 -5.88
C GLY A 77 -2.57 -28.26 -6.70
N TYR A 78 -2.74 -28.91 -7.83
CA TYR A 78 -3.83 -28.64 -8.76
C TYR A 78 -4.80 -29.82 -8.86
N GLU A 79 -6.11 -29.54 -8.96
CA GLU A 79 -7.16 -30.54 -9.15
C GLU A 79 -7.19 -31.02 -10.62
N GLY A 80 -7.64 -32.24 -10.84
CA GLY A 80 -7.78 -32.89 -12.15
C GLY A 80 -6.71 -33.97 -12.39
N ASP A 81 -6.95 -34.80 -13.39
CA ASP A 81 -6.05 -35.89 -13.75
C ASP A 81 -4.80 -35.40 -14.49
N GLY A 82 -3.68 -36.04 -14.27
CA GLY A 82 -2.44 -35.76 -15.00
C GLY A 82 -1.72 -34.47 -14.58
N GLN A 83 -2.10 -33.87 -13.45
CA GLN A 83 -1.40 -32.67 -12.94
C GLN A 83 0.03 -33.03 -12.51
N ALA A 84 1.00 -32.22 -12.94
CA ALA A 84 2.39 -32.35 -12.52
C ALA A 84 2.55 -32.18 -10.99
N VAL A 85 1.75 -31.31 -10.38
CA VAL A 85 1.66 -31.12 -8.92
C VAL A 85 0.21 -31.42 -8.50
N PRO A 86 -0.14 -32.67 -8.16
CA PRO A 86 -1.49 -33.04 -7.73
C PRO A 86 -1.93 -32.26 -6.48
N ALA A 87 -3.24 -32.06 -6.31
CA ALA A 87 -3.80 -31.34 -5.17
C ALA A 87 -3.30 -31.93 -3.84
N GLY A 88 -2.74 -31.06 -3.00
CA GLY A 88 -2.21 -31.44 -1.69
C GLY A 88 -0.84 -32.13 -1.69
N SER A 89 -0.17 -32.30 -2.84
CA SER A 89 1.11 -33.03 -2.94
C SER A 89 2.35 -32.22 -2.53
N SER A 90 2.24 -30.90 -2.44
CA SER A 90 3.32 -30.01 -2.00
C SER A 90 2.89 -29.18 -0.79
N THR A 91 3.81 -28.42 -0.20
CA THR A 91 3.56 -27.65 1.01
C THR A 91 4.01 -26.21 0.84
N VAL A 92 3.15 -25.30 1.23
CA VAL A 92 3.44 -23.86 1.31
C VAL A 92 3.45 -23.43 2.76
N GLU A 93 4.54 -22.80 3.16
CA GLU A 93 4.71 -22.16 4.46
C GLU A 93 4.86 -20.67 4.28
N ILE A 94 4.14 -19.89 5.08
CA ILE A 94 4.21 -18.43 5.12
C ILE A 94 4.52 -18.02 6.53
N ILE A 95 5.58 -17.22 6.69
CA ILE A 95 6.03 -16.64 7.95
C ILE A 95 5.88 -15.13 7.87
N LEU A 96 5.32 -14.53 8.92
CA LEU A 96 5.12 -13.11 9.08
C LEU A 96 6.02 -12.59 10.21
N GLU A 97 6.95 -11.71 9.89
CA GLU A 97 7.85 -11.11 10.88
C GLU A 97 7.68 -9.59 10.89
N PRO A 98 7.42 -8.97 12.05
CA PRO A 98 7.36 -7.52 12.14
C PRO A 98 8.75 -6.92 11.85
N VAL A 99 8.79 -5.93 10.97
CA VAL A 99 10.00 -5.18 10.62
C VAL A 99 9.73 -3.68 10.62
N ALA A 100 10.79 -2.88 10.52
CA ALA A 100 10.63 -1.44 10.35
C ALA A 100 9.82 -1.14 9.08
N GLY A 101 8.68 -0.46 9.26
CA GLY A 101 7.78 -0.08 8.17
C GLY A 101 6.74 -1.12 7.76
N GLY A 102 6.64 -2.28 8.43
CA GLY A 102 5.61 -3.26 8.11
C GLY A 102 5.86 -4.68 8.56
N THR A 103 5.54 -5.61 7.68
CA THR A 103 5.73 -7.05 7.90
C THR A 103 6.58 -7.63 6.77
N GLU A 104 7.68 -8.29 7.11
CA GLU A 104 8.34 -9.19 6.17
C GLU A 104 7.51 -10.46 6.04
N VAL A 105 7.08 -10.75 4.82
CA VAL A 105 6.39 -11.99 4.44
C VAL A 105 7.41 -12.89 3.76
N ARG A 106 7.62 -14.07 4.33
CA ARG A 106 8.45 -15.13 3.73
C ARG A 106 7.56 -16.28 3.32
N LEU A 107 7.53 -16.59 2.04
CA LEU A 107 6.84 -17.74 1.49
C LEU A 107 7.88 -18.79 1.07
N ARG A 108 7.67 -20.03 1.50
CA ARG A 108 8.44 -21.20 1.07
C ARG A 108 7.50 -22.27 0.54
N HIS A 109 7.63 -22.62 -0.73
CA HIS A 109 6.90 -23.70 -1.36
C HIS A 109 7.85 -24.88 -1.61
N ALA A 110 7.61 -26.00 -0.96
CA ALA A 110 8.48 -27.18 -0.97
C ALA A 110 7.69 -28.42 -1.40
N GLY A 111 8.43 -29.49 -1.78
CA GLY A 111 7.83 -30.75 -2.19
C GLY A 111 7.30 -30.72 -3.63
N LEU A 112 7.81 -29.82 -4.47
CA LEU A 112 7.53 -29.87 -5.90
C LEU A 112 8.18 -31.11 -6.52
N PRO A 113 7.48 -31.82 -7.42
CA PRO A 113 8.04 -32.99 -8.09
C PRO A 113 9.28 -32.65 -8.93
N SER A 114 10.20 -33.61 -9.04
CA SER A 114 11.36 -33.52 -9.91
C SER A 114 10.88 -33.39 -11.38
N GLY A 115 11.29 -32.31 -12.06
CA GLY A 115 10.85 -32.01 -13.43
C GLY A 115 9.81 -30.90 -13.54
N GLU A 116 9.15 -30.51 -12.44
CA GLU A 116 8.33 -29.30 -12.39
C GLU A 116 9.22 -28.04 -12.32
N PRO A 117 9.12 -27.12 -13.28
CA PRO A 117 9.99 -25.94 -13.28
C PRO A 117 9.64 -24.98 -12.13
N PRO A 118 10.56 -24.71 -11.17
CA PRO A 118 10.30 -23.80 -10.06
C PRO A 118 9.95 -22.37 -10.50
N ALA A 119 10.36 -21.99 -11.71
CA ALA A 119 10.16 -20.64 -12.26
C ALA A 119 8.68 -20.26 -12.41
N ALA A 120 7.81 -21.20 -12.81
CA ALA A 120 6.37 -20.96 -12.95
C ALA A 120 5.72 -20.68 -11.58
N HIS A 121 6.04 -21.51 -10.58
CA HIS A 121 5.57 -21.33 -9.20
C HIS A 121 6.10 -20.03 -8.58
N LEU A 122 7.37 -19.71 -8.84
CA LEU A 122 7.97 -18.45 -8.39
C LEU A 122 7.24 -17.22 -8.96
N ALA A 123 6.93 -17.26 -10.27
CA ALA A 123 6.19 -16.16 -10.92
C ALA A 123 4.77 -16.04 -10.34
N GLY A 124 4.05 -17.14 -10.16
CA GLY A 124 2.72 -17.17 -9.57
C GLY A 124 2.70 -16.63 -8.14
N TRP A 125 3.64 -17.04 -7.29
CA TRP A 125 3.72 -16.55 -5.92
C TRP A 125 4.11 -15.05 -5.84
N ARG A 126 5.01 -14.58 -6.71
CA ARG A 126 5.33 -13.16 -6.80
C ARG A 126 4.11 -12.33 -7.17
N HIS A 127 3.32 -12.78 -8.14
CA HIS A 127 2.07 -12.11 -8.54
C HIS A 127 1.06 -12.09 -7.38
N ALA A 128 0.79 -13.23 -6.76
CA ALA A 128 -0.14 -13.34 -5.64
C ALA A 128 0.29 -12.47 -4.44
N LEU A 129 1.57 -12.51 -4.05
CA LEU A 129 2.07 -11.70 -2.95
C LEU A 129 2.09 -10.20 -3.25
N ALA A 130 2.24 -9.79 -4.52
CA ALA A 130 2.08 -8.39 -4.90
C ALA A 130 0.62 -7.92 -4.72
N ALA A 131 -0.36 -8.75 -5.08
CA ALA A 131 -1.78 -8.46 -4.83
C ALA A 131 -2.10 -8.42 -3.31
N LEU A 132 -1.51 -9.33 -2.51
CA LEU A 132 -1.60 -9.28 -1.06
C LEU A 132 -1.00 -7.98 -0.49
N ALA A 133 0.17 -7.56 -0.98
CA ALA A 133 0.83 -6.34 -0.54
C ALA A 133 -0.03 -5.10 -0.84
N TYR A 134 -0.62 -5.03 -2.02
CA TYR A 134 -1.57 -3.97 -2.36
C TYR A 134 -2.77 -3.96 -1.42
N ALA A 135 -3.48 -5.09 -1.30
CA ALA A 135 -4.70 -5.18 -0.51
C ALA A 135 -4.43 -4.94 1.00
N GLY A 136 -3.37 -5.53 1.54
CA GLY A 136 -3.01 -5.42 2.96
C GLY A 136 -2.56 -4.01 3.35
N SER A 137 -1.75 -3.34 2.53
CA SER A 137 -1.33 -1.96 2.81
C SER A 137 -2.49 -0.97 2.69
N ALA A 138 -3.38 -1.17 1.73
CA ALA A 138 -4.59 -0.35 1.60
C ALA A 138 -5.53 -0.54 2.82
N GLU A 139 -5.74 -1.77 3.28
CA GLU A 139 -6.54 -2.05 4.47
C GLU A 139 -5.92 -1.47 5.74
N GLN A 140 -4.58 -1.48 5.86
CA GLN A 140 -3.87 -0.89 6.99
C GLN A 140 -4.16 0.62 7.11
N LEU A 141 -4.17 1.33 5.99
CA LEU A 141 -4.33 2.78 5.96
C LEU A 141 -5.80 3.23 5.94
N ALA A 142 -6.72 2.42 5.43
CA ALA A 142 -8.12 2.79 5.21
C ALA A 142 -8.81 3.47 6.42
N PRO A 143 -8.61 3.05 7.69
CA PRO A 143 -9.28 3.66 8.82
C PRO A 143 -8.84 5.10 9.12
N VAL A 144 -7.60 5.47 8.73
CA VAL A 144 -6.97 6.73 9.15
C VAL A 144 -6.64 7.66 7.98
N LEU A 145 -6.63 7.16 6.75
CA LEU A 145 -6.16 7.91 5.59
C LEU A 145 -6.90 9.22 5.36
N GLY A 146 -8.23 9.19 5.44
CA GLY A 146 -9.06 10.40 5.26
C GLY A 146 -8.78 11.46 6.31
N GLU A 147 -8.59 11.06 7.57
CA GLU A 147 -8.25 11.95 8.66
C GLU A 147 -6.86 12.57 8.45
N ARG A 148 -5.84 11.78 8.10
CA ARG A 148 -4.48 12.29 7.88
C ARG A 148 -4.39 13.28 6.72
N VAL A 149 -5.10 13.00 5.62
CA VAL A 149 -5.20 13.97 4.51
C VAL A 149 -6.00 15.20 4.92
N GLY A 150 -7.05 15.04 5.72
CA GLY A 150 -7.82 16.15 6.30
C GLY A 150 -6.96 17.07 7.18
N ASP A 151 -6.17 16.49 8.11
CA ASP A 151 -5.24 17.22 8.97
C ASP A 151 -4.16 17.96 8.13
N TRP A 152 -3.65 17.33 7.07
CA TRP A 152 -2.72 17.97 6.13
C TRP A 152 -3.33 19.21 5.47
N LEU A 153 -4.52 19.08 4.87
CA LEU A 153 -5.21 20.21 4.24
C LEU A 153 -5.59 21.30 5.24
N ALA A 154 -6.00 20.90 6.45
CA ALA A 154 -6.31 21.84 7.53
C ALA A 154 -5.07 22.64 7.96
N ALA A 155 -3.90 21.99 8.07
CA ALA A 155 -2.64 22.67 8.40
C ALA A 155 -2.27 23.76 7.38
N TRP A 156 -2.49 23.49 6.09
CA TRP A 156 -2.28 24.49 5.04
C TRP A 156 -3.24 25.67 5.09
N ASN A 157 -4.39 25.50 5.74
CA ASN A 157 -5.42 26.54 5.91
C ASN A 157 -5.40 27.23 7.28
N GLU A 158 -4.61 26.75 8.24
CA GLU A 158 -4.59 27.23 9.61
C GLU A 158 -3.68 28.47 9.76
N PRO A 159 -4.21 29.66 10.08
CA PRO A 159 -3.40 30.86 10.23
C PRO A 159 -2.60 30.90 11.53
N ASP A 160 -3.09 30.25 12.61
CA ASP A 160 -2.39 30.18 13.89
C ASP A 160 -1.24 29.20 13.83
N ALA A 161 -0.03 29.63 14.17
CA ALA A 161 1.17 28.85 14.07
C ALA A 161 1.20 27.63 15.01
N VAL A 162 0.64 27.77 16.21
CA VAL A 162 0.60 26.68 17.22
C VAL A 162 -0.36 25.58 16.78
N ARG A 163 -1.55 25.97 16.35
CA ARG A 163 -2.55 25.01 15.84
C ARG A 163 -2.07 24.32 14.55
N ARG A 164 -1.33 25.04 13.72
CA ARG A 164 -0.74 24.47 12.50
C ARG A 164 0.29 23.40 12.85
N ASP A 165 1.15 23.63 13.84
CA ASP A 165 2.10 22.65 14.34
C ASP A 165 1.39 21.41 14.91
N GLU A 166 0.30 21.57 15.65
CA GLU A 166 -0.52 20.47 16.15
C GLU A 166 -1.11 19.62 15.03
N LEU A 167 -1.65 20.24 13.99
CA LEU A 167 -2.21 19.56 12.83
C LEU A 167 -1.12 18.78 12.06
N LEU A 168 0.04 19.40 11.83
CA LEU A 168 1.18 18.73 11.21
C LEU A 168 1.67 17.56 12.05
N GLY A 169 1.71 17.68 13.38
CA GLY A 169 2.09 16.59 14.27
C GLY A 169 1.17 15.37 14.20
N ARG A 170 -0.08 15.53 13.74
CA ARG A 170 -1.00 14.41 13.55
C ARG A 170 -0.79 13.68 12.23
N CYS A 171 -0.40 14.40 11.17
CA CYS A 171 -0.32 13.84 9.82
C CYS A 171 1.11 13.65 9.29
N LEU A 172 2.12 14.30 9.87
CA LEU A 172 3.52 14.15 9.48
C LEU A 172 4.27 13.31 10.52
N ALA A 173 5.03 12.33 10.10
CA ALA A 173 5.89 11.54 10.97
C ALA A 173 7.09 12.37 11.46
N ASP A 174 7.73 11.95 12.55
CA ASP A 174 8.92 12.60 13.08
C ASP A 174 10.02 12.64 12.00
N GLY A 175 10.57 13.82 11.74
CA GLY A 175 11.55 14.02 10.66
C GLY A 175 10.95 13.92 9.24
N GLY A 176 9.63 13.97 9.13
CA GLY A 176 8.93 13.94 7.85
C GLY A 176 9.36 15.07 6.92
N ARG A 177 9.33 14.83 5.62
CA ARG A 177 9.87 15.74 4.59
C ARG A 177 8.78 16.21 3.65
N PHE A 178 8.85 17.48 3.24
CA PHE A 178 7.99 18.00 2.18
C PHE A 178 8.84 18.58 1.05
N ARG A 179 8.43 18.28 -0.18
CA ARG A 179 9.06 18.78 -1.41
C ARG A 179 7.97 19.17 -2.41
N ASP A 180 8.12 20.32 -3.04
CA ASP A 180 7.34 20.74 -4.20
C ASP A 180 8.20 21.58 -5.15
N PRO A 181 7.69 22.08 -6.30
CA PRO A 181 8.49 22.88 -7.23
C PRO A 181 9.08 24.17 -6.63
N THR A 182 8.59 24.63 -5.49
CA THR A 182 8.97 25.91 -4.88
C THR A 182 9.73 25.77 -3.57
N THR A 183 9.70 24.58 -2.95
CA THR A 183 10.30 24.37 -1.62
C THR A 183 10.81 22.95 -1.38
N ALA A 184 11.73 22.87 -0.43
CA ALA A 184 12.28 21.62 0.11
C ALA A 184 12.56 21.83 1.60
N VAL A 185 11.71 21.25 2.47
CA VAL A 185 11.78 21.44 3.92
C VAL A 185 11.75 20.09 4.65
N ASP A 186 12.39 20.02 5.80
CA ASP A 186 12.46 18.84 6.65
C ASP A 186 11.90 19.15 8.05
N GLY A 187 10.99 18.29 8.50
CA GLY A 187 10.30 18.40 9.78
C GLY A 187 9.12 19.37 9.81
N ALA A 188 8.23 19.15 10.78
CA ALA A 188 6.99 19.89 10.93
C ALA A 188 7.21 21.40 11.08
N ARG A 189 8.22 21.81 11.86
CA ARG A 189 8.50 23.22 12.12
C ARG A 189 8.84 24.01 10.84
N GLN A 190 9.78 23.50 10.01
CA GLN A 190 10.13 24.18 8.76
C GLN A 190 8.94 24.22 7.80
N LEU A 191 8.13 23.15 7.77
CA LEU A 191 6.92 23.12 6.97
C LEU A 191 5.88 24.14 7.47
N ALA A 192 5.68 24.24 8.78
CA ALA A 192 4.77 25.23 9.38
C ALA A 192 5.18 26.68 9.05
N GLU A 193 6.47 26.99 9.12
CA GLU A 193 7.04 28.31 8.72
C GLU A 193 6.79 28.58 7.24
N HIS A 194 7.05 27.59 6.36
CA HIS A 194 6.80 27.68 4.93
C HIS A 194 5.32 27.93 4.61
N ILE A 195 4.40 27.17 5.23
CA ILE A 195 2.96 27.35 5.07
C ILE A 195 2.55 28.78 5.46
N GLY A 196 3.03 29.29 6.60
CA GLY A 196 2.74 30.65 7.03
C GLY A 196 3.25 31.71 6.05
N MET A 197 4.38 31.48 5.41
CA MET A 197 4.88 32.34 4.33
C MET A 197 3.95 32.30 3.11
N VAL A 198 3.57 31.11 2.65
CA VAL A 198 2.67 30.94 1.49
C VAL A 198 1.32 31.62 1.73
N GLN A 199 0.73 31.46 2.91
CA GLN A 199 -0.54 32.11 3.27
C GLN A 199 -0.47 33.66 3.16
N ARG A 200 0.64 34.26 3.62
CA ARG A 200 0.85 35.73 3.48
C ARG A 200 1.01 36.12 2.02
N LEU A 201 1.75 35.39 1.22
CA LEU A 201 2.01 35.68 -0.19
C LEU A 201 0.77 35.53 -1.07
N THR A 202 -0.11 34.60 -0.75
CA THR A 202 -1.30 34.28 -1.55
C THR A 202 -2.57 35.07 -1.12
N GLY A 203 -2.44 35.97 -0.12
CA GLY A 203 -3.57 36.77 0.33
C GLY A 203 -4.72 35.97 0.93
N GLY A 204 -4.44 34.81 1.54
CA GLY A 204 -5.44 33.97 2.20
C GLY A 204 -6.09 32.94 1.26
N ALA A 205 -5.43 32.53 0.19
CA ALA A 205 -5.86 31.37 -0.60
C ALA A 205 -5.96 30.12 0.27
N ARG A 206 -6.99 29.30 -0.01
CA ARG A 206 -7.26 28.06 0.76
C ARG A 206 -6.97 26.83 -0.08
N LEU A 207 -6.41 25.81 0.56
CA LEU A 207 -6.26 24.49 -0.04
C LEU A 207 -7.54 23.66 0.18
N ALA A 208 -8.12 23.16 -0.91
CA ALA A 208 -9.24 22.24 -0.91
C ALA A 208 -8.81 20.89 -1.47
N GLY A 209 -9.30 19.80 -0.90
CA GLY A 209 -9.08 18.46 -1.44
C GLY A 209 -9.82 18.24 -2.76
N ARG A 210 -9.22 17.45 -3.67
CA ARG A 210 -9.82 17.04 -4.95
C ARG A 210 -9.86 15.52 -5.04
N GLY A 211 -11.07 14.95 -5.05
CA GLY A 211 -11.27 13.51 -5.06
C GLY A 211 -10.95 12.84 -3.72
N ALA A 212 -11.14 11.54 -3.68
CA ALA A 212 -10.77 10.73 -2.52
C ALA A 212 -9.27 10.41 -2.54
N PRO A 213 -8.61 10.34 -1.37
CA PRO A 213 -7.25 9.84 -1.31
C PRO A 213 -7.20 8.35 -1.62
N GLU A 214 -6.12 7.92 -2.26
CA GLU A 214 -5.88 6.54 -2.65
C GLU A 214 -4.58 6.03 -2.02
N ALA A 215 -4.58 4.74 -1.64
CA ALA A 215 -3.39 4.07 -1.11
C ALA A 215 -2.95 2.90 -2.00
N CYS A 216 -1.64 2.77 -2.22
CA CYS A 216 -1.05 1.70 -3.01
C CYS A 216 0.34 1.36 -2.43
N HIS A 217 0.52 0.13 -1.91
CA HIS A 217 1.80 -0.36 -1.37
C HIS A 217 2.47 0.59 -0.34
N GLY A 218 1.67 1.21 0.55
CA GLY A 218 2.16 2.16 1.54
C GLY A 218 2.36 3.58 1.03
N LEU A 219 2.22 3.80 -0.28
CA LEU A 219 2.13 5.14 -0.85
C LEU A 219 0.69 5.65 -0.83
N VAL A 220 0.55 6.95 -0.71
CA VAL A 220 -0.73 7.67 -0.70
C VAL A 220 -0.69 8.73 -1.80
N ARG A 221 -1.79 8.86 -2.55
CA ARG A 221 -2.00 9.92 -3.54
C ARG A 221 -3.26 10.70 -3.19
N PHE A 222 -3.18 12.03 -3.19
CA PHE A 222 -4.34 12.91 -2.99
C PHE A 222 -4.20 14.21 -3.75
N GLY A 223 -5.30 14.62 -4.39
CA GLY A 223 -5.37 15.85 -5.16
C GLY A 223 -5.71 17.08 -4.30
N TRP A 224 -5.29 18.26 -4.75
CA TRP A 224 -5.60 19.52 -4.11
C TRP A 224 -5.85 20.65 -5.12
N ALA A 225 -6.57 21.69 -4.67
CA ALA A 225 -6.72 22.96 -5.38
C ALA A 225 -6.47 24.12 -4.42
N ALA A 226 -5.68 25.10 -4.84
CA ALA A 226 -5.58 26.39 -4.18
C ALA A 226 -6.68 27.31 -4.73
N VAL A 227 -7.54 27.80 -3.83
CA VAL A 227 -8.71 28.61 -4.18
C VAL A 227 -8.58 29.99 -3.53
N GLY A 228 -8.65 31.02 -4.34
CA GLY A 228 -8.62 32.41 -3.90
C GLY A 228 -9.88 32.83 -3.13
N PRO A 229 -9.86 34.01 -2.46
CA PRO A 229 -11.01 34.55 -1.74
C PRO A 229 -12.26 34.76 -2.61
N ASP A 230 -12.05 35.01 -3.90
CA ASP A 230 -13.09 35.19 -4.93
C ASP A 230 -13.57 33.86 -5.54
N GLN A 231 -13.20 32.72 -4.96
CA GLN A 231 -13.47 31.34 -5.42
C GLN A 231 -12.78 30.98 -6.74
N THR A 232 -11.85 31.76 -7.25
CA THR A 232 -11.03 31.36 -8.41
C THR A 232 -10.04 30.29 -8.04
N VAL A 233 -9.86 29.29 -8.91
CA VAL A 233 -8.82 28.27 -8.76
C VAL A 233 -7.49 28.87 -9.22
N LEU A 234 -6.56 29.05 -8.29
CA LEU A 234 -5.25 29.63 -8.53
C LEU A 234 -4.23 28.60 -9.00
N ALA A 235 -4.32 27.39 -8.48
CA ALA A 235 -3.46 26.26 -8.83
C ALA A 235 -4.15 24.96 -8.46
N THR A 236 -3.75 23.88 -9.12
CA THR A 236 -4.13 22.51 -8.77
C THR A 236 -2.91 21.61 -8.77
N GLY A 237 -3.02 20.47 -8.11
CA GLY A 237 -1.93 19.52 -8.11
C GLY A 237 -2.29 18.23 -7.40
N THR A 238 -1.29 17.37 -7.32
CA THR A 238 -1.37 16.07 -6.67
C THR A 238 -0.20 15.90 -5.73
N ASN A 239 -0.47 15.48 -4.52
CA ASN A 239 0.54 15.03 -3.58
C ASN A 239 0.68 13.51 -3.65
N VAL A 240 1.92 13.04 -3.64
CA VAL A 240 2.29 11.66 -3.38
C VAL A 240 3.05 11.62 -2.07
N ALA A 241 2.71 10.70 -1.20
CA ALA A 241 3.31 10.56 0.12
C ALA A 241 3.63 9.10 0.42
N GLU A 242 4.61 8.84 1.27
CA GLU A 242 4.78 7.56 1.94
C GLU A 242 4.23 7.67 3.35
N ALA A 243 3.33 6.75 3.72
CA ALA A 243 2.76 6.70 5.05
C ALA A 243 3.44 5.65 5.93
N ASP A 244 3.54 5.92 7.23
CA ASP A 244 3.84 4.91 8.24
C ASP A 244 2.59 4.06 8.54
N LEU A 245 2.72 3.07 9.43
CA LEU A 245 1.61 2.17 9.78
C LEU A 245 0.45 2.84 10.55
N ASP A 246 0.65 4.07 11.02
CA ASP A 246 -0.36 4.92 11.67
C ASP A 246 -0.93 5.98 10.72
N GLY A 247 -0.50 5.94 9.46
CA GLY A 247 -0.95 6.83 8.39
C GLY A 247 -0.25 8.18 8.37
N ARG A 248 0.75 8.45 9.23
CA ARG A 248 1.52 9.69 9.21
C ARG A 248 2.51 9.67 8.05
N PHE A 249 2.64 10.79 7.37
CA PHE A 249 3.49 10.90 6.18
C PHE A 249 4.97 11.02 6.56
N ARG A 250 5.79 10.08 6.08
CA ARG A 250 7.25 10.14 6.19
C ARG A 250 7.86 11.15 5.23
N TRP A 251 7.25 11.28 4.08
CA TRP A 251 7.52 12.33 3.11
C TRP A 251 6.27 12.61 2.29
N VAL A 252 6.19 13.83 1.78
CA VAL A 252 5.17 14.26 0.83
C VAL A 252 5.88 15.00 -0.30
N THR A 253 5.57 14.65 -1.54
CA THR A 253 6.02 15.36 -2.74
C THR A 253 4.81 15.89 -3.49
N GLY A 254 4.74 17.20 -3.65
CA GLY A 254 3.70 17.90 -4.39
C GLY A 254 4.07 18.07 -5.86
N PHE A 255 3.18 17.68 -6.75
CA PHE A 255 3.25 17.96 -8.18
C PHE A 255 2.16 18.96 -8.53
N TRP A 256 2.53 20.02 -9.20
CA TRP A 256 1.57 21.01 -9.64
C TRP A 256 1.11 20.68 -11.07
N ASP A 257 -0.19 20.77 -11.30
CA ASP A 257 -0.72 20.66 -12.64
C ASP A 257 -0.21 21.83 -13.49
N PRO A 258 0.01 21.67 -14.81
CA PRO A 258 0.34 22.78 -15.69
C PRO A 258 -0.70 23.88 -15.54
N LEU A 259 -0.28 25.10 -15.23
CA LEU A 259 -1.18 26.24 -15.24
C LEU A 259 -1.79 26.34 -16.65
N PRO A 260 -3.11 26.56 -16.79
CA PRO A 260 -3.67 26.88 -18.08
C PRO A 260 -2.88 28.07 -18.64
N HIS A 261 -2.43 27.97 -19.87
CA HIS A 261 -1.50 28.83 -20.56
C HIS A 261 -1.63 30.30 -20.13
N ARG A 262 -0.63 30.78 -19.40
CA ARG A 262 -0.50 32.25 -19.22
C ARG A 262 -0.09 32.76 -20.59
N PRO A 263 -0.87 33.66 -21.24
CA PRO A 263 -0.44 34.21 -22.52
C PRO A 263 0.94 34.83 -22.32
N GLU A 264 1.88 34.53 -23.21
CA GLU A 264 3.20 35.15 -23.20
C GLU A 264 3.02 36.65 -23.11
N PRO A 265 3.78 37.37 -22.27
CA PRO A 265 3.74 38.82 -22.29
C PRO A 265 4.04 39.28 -23.70
N ALA A 266 3.14 40.04 -24.29
CA ALA A 266 3.34 40.61 -25.61
C ALA A 266 4.74 41.23 -25.67
N GLU A 267 5.58 40.80 -26.58
CA GLU A 267 6.89 41.39 -26.83
C GLU A 267 6.68 42.87 -27.02
N ARG A 268 7.22 43.66 -26.09
CA ARG A 268 7.25 45.12 -26.27
C ARG A 268 8.36 45.41 -27.28
N PHE A 269 7.94 45.72 -28.48
CA PHE A 269 8.80 46.36 -29.48
C PHE A 269 9.23 47.77 -29.02
#